data_3d911fe97cc6905cb5c5e97d5b12a5d2
#
_entry.id   3d911fe97cc6905cb5c5e97d5b12a5d2
#
_cell.length_a   1.000
_cell.length_b   1.000
_cell.length_c   1.000
_cell.angle_alpha   90.00
_cell.angle_beta   90.00
_cell.angle_gamma   90.00
#
_symmetry.space_group_name_H-M   'P 1'
#
loop_
_entity.id
_entity.type
_entity.pdbx_description
1 polymer ?
#
loop_
_entity_poly.entity_id
_entity_poly.type
_entity_poly.pdbx_seq_one_letter_code
_entity_poly.pdbx_strand_id
1 'polypeptide(L)'
;MALKPPLMKLPIKTAASGFYRGFSMDVTITAKIIIGLLVIWAVAFPDQAGAVLAGLNGFILTNFATWYVAVMAAFVLVCILLAVWPTAGRLKMGLPGDVPEFDNFSWFSMMFGAGIGVGMLTWAVAEPIYHFGNNPDVIQGFASAKGEDNILNAYKWSYLHWGFTAWSSYAICGLSLGYFAYRR
;
A
#
# COMPACT_ATOMS: atom_id res chain seq x y z
N MET A 1 -19.60 15.02 16.51
CA MET A 1 -18.26 15.63 16.46
C MET A 1 -18.13 16.39 15.15
N ALA A 2 -17.87 17.70 15.16
CA ALA A 2 -17.74 18.48 13.93
C ALA A 2 -16.34 18.20 13.32
N LEU A 3 -16.32 17.73 12.09
CA LEU A 3 -15.06 17.58 11.34
C LEU A 3 -14.37 18.94 11.24
N LYS A 4 -13.09 19.00 11.62
CA LYS A 4 -12.31 20.22 11.42
C LYS A 4 -12.23 20.52 9.91
N PRO A 5 -12.41 21.77 9.49
CA PRO A 5 -12.28 22.10 8.08
C PRO A 5 -10.85 21.82 7.62
N PRO A 6 -10.65 21.35 6.38
CA PRO A 6 -9.31 21.16 5.83
C PRO A 6 -8.57 22.49 5.80
N LEU A 7 -7.26 22.47 6.04
CA LEU A 7 -6.38 23.66 6.05
C LEU A 7 -6.35 24.41 4.72
N MET A 8 -6.69 23.74 3.62
CA MET A 8 -6.90 24.36 2.31
C MET A 8 -8.27 23.97 1.75
N LYS A 9 -9.04 24.96 1.35
CA LYS A 9 -10.21 24.74 0.49
C LYS A 9 -9.70 24.45 -0.92
N LEU A 10 -9.66 23.18 -1.29
CA LEU A 10 -9.43 22.84 -2.69
C LEU A 10 -10.63 23.33 -3.52
N PRO A 11 -10.41 23.94 -4.70
CA PRO A 11 -11.49 24.41 -5.56
C PRO A 11 -12.17 23.24 -6.31
N ILE A 12 -12.62 22.24 -5.56
CA ILE A 12 -13.32 21.07 -6.11
C ILE A 12 -14.81 21.36 -6.07
N LYS A 13 -15.43 21.38 -7.24
CA LYS A 13 -16.88 21.49 -7.36
C LYS A 13 -17.53 20.18 -6.89
N THR A 14 -18.35 20.26 -5.85
CA THR A 14 -19.10 19.11 -5.33
C THR A 14 -20.60 19.30 -5.52
N ALA A 15 -21.34 18.20 -5.65
CA ALA A 15 -22.79 18.24 -5.75
C ALA A 15 -23.41 18.80 -4.46
N ALA A 16 -24.31 19.78 -4.61
CA ALA A 16 -24.94 20.47 -3.49
C ALA A 16 -26.09 19.67 -2.84
N SER A 17 -26.73 18.75 -3.58
CA SER A 17 -27.89 17.99 -3.14
C SER A 17 -27.96 16.59 -3.75
N GLY A 18 -28.90 15.76 -3.27
CA GLY A 18 -29.15 14.41 -3.77
C GLY A 18 -28.21 13.35 -3.20
N PHE A 19 -28.27 12.14 -3.76
CA PHE A 19 -27.46 10.97 -3.33
C PHE A 19 -25.95 11.23 -3.39
N TYR A 20 -25.51 12.08 -4.31
CA TYR A 20 -24.08 12.42 -4.50
C TYR A 20 -23.68 13.72 -3.79
N ARG A 21 -24.45 14.20 -2.82
CA ARG A 21 -24.08 15.40 -2.06
C ARG A 21 -22.67 15.28 -1.47
N GLY A 22 -21.84 16.25 -1.73
CA GLY A 22 -20.44 16.29 -1.28
C GLY A 22 -19.44 15.59 -2.19
N PHE A 23 -19.88 14.85 -3.22
CA PHE A 23 -19.01 14.20 -4.18
C PHE A 23 -18.71 15.12 -5.37
N SER A 24 -17.49 15.05 -5.89
CA SER A 24 -17.17 15.63 -7.19
C SER A 24 -17.80 14.79 -8.29
N MET A 25 -18.74 15.36 -9.03
CA MET A 25 -19.50 14.64 -10.07
C MET A 25 -18.56 14.17 -11.20
N ASP A 26 -17.61 15.00 -11.61
CA ASP A 26 -16.67 14.67 -12.68
C ASP A 26 -15.83 13.44 -12.31
N VAL A 27 -15.25 13.43 -11.10
CA VAL A 27 -14.48 12.28 -10.59
C VAL A 27 -15.36 11.05 -10.42
N THR A 28 -16.56 11.24 -9.85
CA THR A 28 -17.46 10.12 -9.54
C THR A 28 -17.97 9.42 -10.80
N ILE A 29 -18.39 10.18 -11.81
CA ILE A 29 -18.89 9.62 -13.08
C ILE A 29 -17.76 8.95 -13.84
N THR A 30 -16.62 9.64 -13.99
CA THR A 30 -15.47 9.09 -14.70
C THR A 30 -14.96 7.80 -14.06
N ALA A 31 -14.80 7.79 -12.72
CA ALA A 31 -14.37 6.58 -12.00
C ALA A 31 -15.38 5.42 -12.18
N LYS A 32 -16.68 5.68 -12.09
CA LYS A 32 -17.71 4.64 -12.28
C LYS A 32 -17.71 4.08 -13.70
N ILE A 33 -17.55 4.93 -14.72
CA ILE A 33 -17.47 4.48 -16.10
C ILE A 33 -16.23 3.59 -16.31
N ILE A 34 -15.05 4.06 -15.88
CA ILE A 34 -13.80 3.30 -16.06
C ILE A 34 -13.86 1.96 -15.32
N ILE A 35 -14.23 1.98 -14.03
CA ILE A 35 -14.30 0.75 -13.22
C ILE A 35 -15.39 -0.17 -13.77
N GLY A 36 -16.56 0.37 -14.11
CA GLY A 36 -17.66 -0.40 -14.68
C GLY A 36 -17.27 -1.10 -15.99
N LEU A 37 -16.62 -0.41 -16.90
CA LEU A 37 -16.14 -0.99 -18.16
C LEU A 37 -15.09 -2.09 -17.91
N LEU A 38 -14.15 -1.87 -16.98
CA LEU A 38 -13.15 -2.88 -16.61
C LEU A 38 -13.82 -4.13 -16.01
N VAL A 39 -14.78 -3.95 -15.11
CA VAL A 39 -15.51 -5.08 -14.52
C VAL A 39 -16.31 -5.84 -15.58
N ILE A 40 -17.07 -5.12 -16.42
CA ILE A 40 -17.85 -5.74 -17.51
C ILE A 40 -16.94 -6.52 -18.45
N TRP A 41 -15.80 -5.93 -18.86
CA TRP A 41 -14.82 -6.61 -19.69
C TRP A 41 -14.25 -7.87 -19.03
N ALA A 42 -13.84 -7.78 -17.75
CA ALA A 42 -13.28 -8.91 -17.03
C ALA A 42 -14.28 -10.05 -16.82
N VAL A 43 -15.57 -9.73 -16.64
CA VAL A 43 -16.64 -10.74 -16.47
C VAL A 43 -17.06 -11.33 -17.81
N ALA A 44 -17.16 -10.50 -18.86
CA ALA A 44 -17.57 -10.97 -20.19
C ALA A 44 -16.50 -11.76 -20.94
N PHE A 45 -15.23 -11.44 -20.71
CA PHE A 45 -14.07 -12.04 -21.39
C PHE A 45 -12.94 -12.40 -20.42
N PRO A 46 -13.16 -13.33 -19.47
CA PRO A 46 -12.21 -13.61 -18.39
C PRO A 46 -10.84 -14.08 -18.88
N ASP A 47 -10.79 -14.96 -19.88
CA ASP A 47 -9.52 -15.47 -20.41
C ASP A 47 -8.71 -14.37 -21.10
N GLN A 48 -9.38 -13.52 -21.89
CA GLN A 48 -8.73 -12.40 -22.56
C GLN A 48 -8.22 -11.37 -21.54
N ALA A 49 -9.04 -11.03 -20.56
CA ALA A 49 -8.67 -10.10 -19.50
C ALA A 49 -7.48 -10.62 -18.70
N GLY A 50 -7.50 -11.92 -18.35
CA GLY A 50 -6.38 -12.58 -17.70
C GLY A 50 -5.09 -12.53 -18.51
N ALA A 51 -5.16 -12.84 -19.80
CA ALA A 51 -4.00 -12.81 -20.70
C ALA A 51 -3.42 -11.39 -20.84
N VAL A 52 -4.28 -10.38 -21.04
CA VAL A 52 -3.85 -8.97 -21.17
C VAL A 52 -3.21 -8.48 -19.88
N LEU A 53 -3.82 -8.74 -18.72
CA LEU A 53 -3.28 -8.32 -17.43
C LEU A 53 -1.96 -9.03 -17.10
N ALA A 54 -1.86 -10.33 -17.40
CA ALA A 54 -0.62 -11.09 -17.21
C ALA A 54 0.50 -10.57 -18.11
N GLY A 55 0.19 -10.28 -19.37
CA GLY A 55 1.13 -9.70 -20.33
C GLY A 55 1.62 -8.31 -19.90
N LEU A 56 0.72 -7.45 -19.46
CA LEU A 56 1.05 -6.13 -18.93
C LEU A 56 1.92 -6.23 -17.68
N ASN A 57 1.57 -7.11 -16.76
CA ASN A 57 2.35 -7.35 -15.55
C ASN A 57 3.76 -7.86 -15.90
N GLY A 58 3.87 -8.83 -16.81
CA GLY A 58 5.15 -9.32 -17.27
C GLY A 58 6.02 -8.23 -17.92
N PHE A 59 5.43 -7.38 -18.77
CA PHE A 59 6.13 -6.24 -19.35
C PHE A 59 6.65 -5.27 -18.28
N ILE A 60 5.82 -4.91 -17.30
CA ILE A 60 6.19 -4.01 -16.21
C ILE A 60 7.35 -4.62 -15.40
N LEU A 61 7.22 -5.86 -14.98
CA LEU A 61 8.24 -6.53 -14.17
C LEU A 61 9.57 -6.66 -14.91
N THR A 62 9.53 -7.00 -16.20
CA THR A 62 10.77 -7.15 -17.00
C THR A 62 11.50 -5.81 -17.17
N ASN A 63 10.77 -4.74 -17.43
CA ASN A 63 11.39 -3.45 -17.76
C ASN A 63 11.69 -2.57 -16.52
N PHE A 64 10.93 -2.72 -15.44
CA PHE A 64 10.99 -1.84 -14.28
C PHE A 64 11.45 -2.53 -12.98
N ALA A 65 11.82 -3.81 -13.00
CA ALA A 65 12.23 -4.54 -11.79
C ALA A 65 13.32 -3.80 -11.00
N THR A 66 14.40 -3.40 -11.67
CA THR A 66 15.51 -2.68 -11.02
C THR A 66 15.04 -1.34 -10.43
N TRP A 67 14.17 -0.63 -11.15
CA TRP A 67 13.62 0.64 -10.68
C TRP A 67 12.77 0.44 -9.42
N TYR A 68 11.91 -0.58 -9.40
CA TYR A 68 11.11 -0.92 -8.20
C TYR A 68 12.00 -1.21 -6.99
N VAL A 69 13.02 -2.06 -7.17
CA VAL A 69 13.96 -2.38 -6.09
C VAL A 69 14.68 -1.12 -5.58
N ALA A 70 15.16 -0.27 -6.48
CA ALA A 70 15.84 0.97 -6.12
C ALA A 70 14.93 1.95 -5.36
N VAL A 71 13.68 2.12 -5.81
CA VAL A 71 12.69 2.98 -5.15
C VAL A 71 12.34 2.45 -3.76
N MET A 72 12.12 1.15 -3.62
CA MET A 72 11.83 0.54 -2.33
C MET A 72 13.01 0.67 -1.36
N ALA A 73 14.23 0.47 -1.83
CA ALA A 73 15.44 0.70 -1.02
C ALA A 73 15.55 2.18 -0.59
N ALA A 74 15.25 3.12 -1.48
CA ALA A 74 15.23 4.55 -1.15
C ALA A 74 14.14 4.86 -0.10
N PHE A 75 12.96 4.25 -0.17
CA PHE A 75 11.91 4.44 0.83
C PHE A 75 12.35 3.93 2.21
N VAL A 76 12.96 2.75 2.28
CA VAL A 76 13.53 2.22 3.53
C VAL A 76 14.56 3.20 4.09
N LEU A 77 15.49 3.68 3.25
CA LEU A 77 16.50 4.64 3.67
C LEU A 77 15.89 5.94 4.22
N VAL A 78 14.90 6.50 3.52
CA VAL A 78 14.20 7.72 3.96
C VAL A 78 13.50 7.48 5.29
N CYS A 79 12.82 6.35 5.48
CA CYS A 79 12.17 6.01 6.75
C CYS A 79 13.20 5.91 7.89
N ILE A 80 14.35 5.28 7.67
CA ILE A 80 15.42 5.18 8.66
C ILE A 80 15.96 6.58 8.99
N LEU A 81 16.25 7.40 7.97
CA LEU A 81 16.73 8.77 8.17
C LEU A 81 15.73 9.61 8.99
N LEU A 82 14.43 9.51 8.67
CA LEU A 82 13.40 10.22 9.45
C LEU A 82 13.30 9.70 10.89
N ALA A 83 13.44 8.39 11.10
CA ALA A 83 13.37 7.79 12.43
C ALA A 83 14.54 8.20 13.34
N VAL A 84 15.76 8.33 12.79
CA VAL A 84 16.94 8.73 13.55
C VAL A 84 17.14 10.24 13.64
N TRP A 85 16.38 11.03 12.87
CA TRP A 85 16.50 12.49 12.84
C TRP A 85 15.73 13.13 14.00
N PRO A 86 16.41 13.73 14.99
CA PRO A 86 15.74 14.22 16.20
C PRO A 86 14.68 15.30 15.96
N THR A 87 14.87 16.13 14.93
CA THR A 87 13.92 17.20 14.58
C THR A 87 12.69 16.65 13.87
N ALA A 88 12.81 15.60 13.07
CA ALA A 88 11.69 14.95 12.42
C ALA A 88 10.74 14.32 13.45
N GLY A 89 11.28 13.65 14.49
CA GLY A 89 10.48 13.07 15.56
C GLY A 89 9.70 14.08 16.42
N ARG A 90 10.08 15.35 16.37
CA ARG A 90 9.36 16.43 17.06
C ARG A 90 8.27 17.09 16.20
N LEU A 91 8.17 16.71 14.93
CA LEU A 91 7.19 17.29 14.02
C LEU A 91 5.80 16.73 14.32
N LYS A 92 4.93 17.58 14.85
CA LYS A 92 3.54 17.19 15.13
C LYS A 92 2.70 17.21 13.84
N MET A 93 1.99 16.11 13.57
CA MET A 93 1.08 15.96 12.45
C MET A 93 -0.29 16.58 12.76
N GLY A 94 -0.33 17.88 13.01
CA GLY A 94 -1.53 18.60 13.37
C GLY A 94 -1.20 20.02 13.78
N LEU A 95 -2.19 20.77 14.20
CA LEU A 95 -2.02 22.12 14.70
C LEU A 95 -1.44 22.08 16.14
N PRO A 96 -0.79 23.18 16.60
CA PRO A 96 -0.15 23.22 17.91
C PRO A 96 -1.03 22.86 19.11
N GLY A 97 -2.33 23.08 19.02
CA GLY A 97 -3.32 22.79 20.08
C GLY A 97 -4.02 21.43 19.94
N ASP A 98 -3.74 20.67 18.90
CA ASP A 98 -4.44 19.41 18.66
C ASP A 98 -4.02 18.34 19.66
N VAL A 99 -5.01 17.60 20.15
CA VAL A 99 -4.84 16.42 20.99
C VAL A 99 -5.31 15.19 20.20
N PRO A 100 -4.83 13.97 20.55
CA PRO A 100 -5.32 12.75 19.93
C PRO A 100 -6.85 12.65 20.02
N GLU A 101 -7.49 12.30 18.90
CA GLU A 101 -8.94 12.18 18.80
C GLU A 101 -9.43 10.86 19.40
N PHE A 102 -8.61 9.82 19.32
CA PHE A 102 -8.90 8.48 19.81
C PHE A 102 -7.95 8.10 20.93
N ASP A 103 -8.44 7.30 21.88
CA ASP A 103 -7.59 6.63 22.84
C ASP A 103 -6.69 5.58 22.15
N ASN A 104 -5.65 5.14 22.87
CA ASN A 104 -4.64 4.22 22.31
C ASN A 104 -5.24 2.90 21.88
N PHE A 105 -6.27 2.38 22.57
CA PHE A 105 -6.90 1.11 22.22
C PHE A 105 -7.73 1.23 20.96
N SER A 106 -8.54 2.27 20.84
CA SER A 106 -9.33 2.55 19.64
C SER A 106 -8.45 2.79 18.41
N TRP A 107 -7.39 3.60 18.57
CA TRP A 107 -6.41 3.86 17.53
C TRP A 107 -5.71 2.57 17.06
N PHE A 108 -5.23 1.76 18.00
CA PHE A 108 -4.58 0.49 17.69
C PHE A 108 -5.54 -0.49 16.98
N SER A 109 -6.78 -0.59 17.45
CA SER A 109 -7.80 -1.46 16.86
C SER A 109 -8.14 -1.05 15.43
N MET A 110 -8.25 0.25 15.14
CA MET A 110 -8.47 0.76 13.79
C MET A 110 -7.29 0.46 12.86
N MET A 111 -6.06 0.66 13.31
CA MET A 111 -4.87 0.36 12.52
C MET A 111 -4.76 -1.15 12.23
N PHE A 112 -5.02 -1.99 13.22
CA PHE A 112 -4.93 -3.43 13.08
C PHE A 112 -6.07 -3.99 12.20
N GLY A 113 -7.30 -3.50 12.40
CA GLY A 113 -8.48 -3.99 11.68
C GLY A 113 -8.57 -3.53 10.24
N ALA A 114 -8.24 -2.27 9.96
CA ALA A 114 -8.41 -1.67 8.63
C ALA A 114 -7.19 -1.86 7.71
N GLY A 115 -5.98 -2.02 8.27
CA GLY A 115 -4.77 -2.00 7.48
C GLY A 115 -4.49 -3.32 6.78
N ILE A 116 -3.97 -4.28 7.50
CA ILE A 116 -3.36 -5.48 6.94
C ILE A 116 -4.02 -6.76 7.45
N GLY A 117 -5.08 -6.66 8.29
CA GLY A 117 -5.67 -7.79 8.97
C GLY A 117 -5.92 -8.99 8.04
N VAL A 118 -6.77 -8.84 7.03
CA VAL A 118 -7.09 -9.92 6.07
C VAL A 118 -5.91 -10.26 5.17
N GLY A 119 -5.19 -9.25 4.67
CA GLY A 119 -4.01 -9.44 3.83
C GLY A 119 -2.93 -10.23 4.56
N MET A 120 -2.59 -9.85 5.78
CA MET A 120 -1.58 -10.52 6.58
C MET A 120 -1.98 -11.97 6.93
N LEU A 121 -3.25 -12.21 7.30
CA LEU A 121 -3.72 -13.55 7.60
C LEU A 121 -3.61 -14.49 6.39
N THR A 122 -3.95 -14.00 5.19
CA THR A 122 -3.86 -14.78 3.96
C THR A 122 -2.40 -15.03 3.55
N TRP A 123 -1.59 -13.99 3.52
CA TRP A 123 -0.22 -14.06 3.01
C TRP A 123 0.78 -14.60 4.02
N ALA A 124 0.49 -14.59 5.32
CA ALA A 124 1.33 -15.23 6.32
C ALA A 124 1.51 -16.76 6.07
N VAL A 125 0.55 -17.37 5.39
CA VAL A 125 0.62 -18.78 5.00
C VAL A 125 0.97 -18.92 3.51
N ALA A 126 0.31 -18.17 2.64
CA ALA A 126 0.46 -18.34 1.20
C ALA A 126 1.87 -17.97 0.71
N GLU A 127 2.48 -16.95 1.27
CA GLU A 127 3.78 -16.46 0.79
C GLU A 127 4.95 -17.37 1.16
N PRO A 128 5.09 -17.87 2.39
CA PRO A 128 6.10 -18.91 2.68
C PRO A 128 5.94 -20.16 1.84
N ILE A 129 4.70 -20.60 1.56
CA ILE A 129 4.44 -21.75 0.68
C ILE A 129 4.89 -21.45 -0.75
N TYR A 130 4.61 -20.25 -1.27
CA TYR A 130 5.08 -19.83 -2.58
C TYR A 130 6.61 -19.81 -2.64
N HIS A 131 7.27 -19.18 -1.68
CA HIS A 131 8.72 -19.11 -1.60
C HIS A 131 9.39 -20.47 -1.34
N PHE A 132 8.69 -21.41 -0.74
CA PHE A 132 9.18 -22.78 -0.60
C PHE A 132 9.38 -23.47 -1.96
N GLY A 133 8.54 -23.13 -2.95
CA GLY A 133 8.66 -23.64 -4.31
C GLY A 133 9.44 -22.74 -5.28
N ASN A 134 9.44 -21.43 -5.03
CA ASN A 134 9.95 -20.45 -5.98
C ASN A 134 10.45 -19.16 -5.30
N ASN A 135 11.73 -19.09 -5.06
CA ASN A 135 12.40 -17.91 -4.50
C ASN A 135 13.74 -17.67 -5.21
N PRO A 136 14.43 -16.54 -5.00
CA PRO A 136 15.70 -16.25 -5.65
C PRO A 136 16.79 -17.30 -5.44
N ASP A 137 16.86 -17.96 -4.28
CA ASP A 137 17.86 -19.00 -4.04
C ASP A 137 17.56 -20.26 -4.88
N VAL A 138 16.28 -20.61 -5.07
CA VAL A 138 15.85 -21.69 -5.96
C VAL A 138 16.10 -21.35 -7.42
N ILE A 139 15.76 -20.12 -7.85
CA ILE A 139 15.97 -19.65 -9.22
C ILE A 139 17.45 -19.65 -9.61
N GLN A 140 18.33 -19.33 -8.67
CA GLN A 140 19.78 -19.31 -8.85
C GLN A 140 20.45 -20.68 -8.63
N GLY A 141 19.69 -21.68 -8.24
CA GLY A 141 20.20 -23.04 -8.01
C GLY A 141 20.97 -23.21 -6.69
N PHE A 142 20.81 -22.30 -5.73
CA PHE A 142 21.42 -22.41 -4.40
C PHE A 142 20.62 -23.26 -3.43
N ALA A 143 19.35 -23.52 -3.72
CA ALA A 143 18.46 -24.38 -2.94
C ALA A 143 17.51 -25.18 -3.85
N SER A 144 17.06 -26.32 -3.33
CA SER A 144 16.12 -27.20 -4.04
C SER A 144 14.68 -26.70 -3.86
N ALA A 145 13.91 -26.59 -4.95
CA ALA A 145 12.49 -26.31 -4.85
C ALA A 145 11.79 -27.35 -3.95
N LYS A 146 11.10 -26.88 -2.92
CA LYS A 146 10.41 -27.72 -1.93
C LYS A 146 11.34 -28.68 -1.15
N GLY A 147 12.64 -28.43 -1.16
CA GLY A 147 13.63 -29.19 -0.40
C GLY A 147 13.76 -28.70 1.05
N GLU A 148 14.28 -29.55 1.93
CA GLU A 148 14.52 -29.20 3.34
C GLU A 148 15.50 -28.04 3.47
N ASP A 149 16.49 -27.94 2.56
CA ASP A 149 17.46 -26.88 2.43
C ASP A 149 16.84 -25.51 2.11
N ASN A 150 15.59 -25.48 1.62
CA ASN A 150 14.88 -24.28 1.23
C ASN A 150 13.87 -23.76 2.28
N ILE A 151 13.65 -24.46 3.38
CA ILE A 151 12.67 -24.05 4.40
C ILE A 151 13.01 -22.68 4.97
N LEU A 152 14.24 -22.50 5.43
CA LEU A 152 14.71 -21.21 5.99
C LEU A 152 14.72 -20.09 4.94
N ASN A 153 15.03 -20.40 3.68
CA ASN A 153 14.99 -19.43 2.59
C ASN A 153 13.57 -18.94 2.30
N ALA A 154 12.58 -19.84 2.37
CA ALA A 154 11.19 -19.46 2.19
C ALA A 154 10.75 -18.41 3.21
N TYR A 155 11.09 -18.58 4.49
CA TYR A 155 10.83 -17.59 5.53
C TYR A 155 11.69 -16.32 5.35
N LYS A 156 12.97 -16.47 5.03
CA LYS A 156 13.87 -15.31 4.76
C LYS A 156 13.27 -14.37 3.73
N TRP A 157 12.80 -14.88 2.61
CA TRP A 157 12.21 -14.08 1.54
C TRP A 157 10.85 -13.48 1.92
N SER A 158 10.01 -14.22 2.66
CA SER A 158 8.76 -13.70 3.20
C SER A 158 9.01 -12.55 4.18
N TYR A 159 9.95 -12.70 5.10
CA TYR A 159 10.29 -11.63 6.04
C TYR A 159 10.97 -10.44 5.38
N LEU A 160 11.77 -10.64 4.34
CA LEU A 160 12.36 -9.54 3.58
C LEU A 160 11.27 -8.72 2.89
N HIS A 161 10.29 -9.37 2.30
CA HIS A 161 9.17 -8.73 1.63
C HIS A 161 8.27 -7.97 2.63
N TRP A 162 7.83 -8.64 3.70
CA TRP A 162 6.90 -8.06 4.68
C TRP A 162 7.58 -7.21 5.76
N GLY A 163 8.89 -7.28 5.91
CA GLY A 163 9.63 -6.52 6.90
C GLY A 163 9.72 -5.03 6.58
N PHE A 164 10.89 -4.56 6.19
CA PHE A 164 11.12 -3.15 5.94
C PHE A 164 10.54 -2.65 4.62
N THR A 165 10.52 -3.50 3.59
CA THR A 165 10.23 -3.09 2.23
C THR A 165 8.77 -2.63 2.07
N ALA A 166 7.82 -3.50 2.37
CA ALA A 166 6.40 -3.18 2.24
C ALA A 166 6.00 -2.03 3.17
N TRP A 167 6.41 -2.08 4.44
CA TRP A 167 6.07 -1.07 5.43
C TRP A 167 6.66 0.30 5.15
N SER A 168 7.80 0.39 4.50
CA SER A 168 8.39 1.68 4.11
C SER A 168 7.52 2.44 3.12
N SER A 169 6.89 1.77 2.16
CA SER A 169 5.98 2.42 1.22
C SER A 169 4.72 2.96 1.91
N TYR A 170 4.14 2.19 2.83
CA TYR A 170 3.01 2.65 3.64
C TYR A 170 3.38 3.82 4.54
N ALA A 171 4.56 3.75 5.17
CA ALA A 171 5.05 4.82 6.04
C ALA A 171 5.26 6.13 5.26
N ILE A 172 5.91 6.10 4.09
CA ILE A 172 6.11 7.28 3.25
C ILE A 172 4.76 7.87 2.80
N CYS A 173 3.84 7.02 2.34
CA CYS A 173 2.52 7.45 1.92
C CYS A 173 1.75 8.10 3.09
N GLY A 174 1.69 7.43 4.24
CA GLY A 174 0.99 7.92 5.43
C GLY A 174 1.58 9.20 5.99
N LEU A 175 2.91 9.29 6.09
CA LEU A 175 3.60 10.49 6.56
C LEU A 175 3.40 11.67 5.61
N SER A 176 3.49 11.44 4.30
CA SER A 176 3.27 12.47 3.29
C SER A 176 1.83 12.99 3.32
N LEU A 177 0.85 12.10 3.31
CA LEU A 177 -0.55 12.48 3.38
C LEU A 177 -0.87 13.20 4.69
N GLY A 178 -0.39 12.68 5.82
CA GLY A 178 -0.58 13.30 7.13
C GLY A 178 0.03 14.70 7.21
N TYR A 179 1.26 14.86 6.72
CA TYR A 179 1.92 16.17 6.70
C TYR A 179 1.17 17.18 5.85
N PHE A 180 0.84 16.85 4.60
CA PHE A 180 0.18 17.78 3.69
C PHE A 180 -1.29 18.05 4.03
N ALA A 181 -1.99 17.08 4.61
CA ALA A 181 -3.39 17.25 4.99
C ALA A 181 -3.57 18.05 6.30
N TYR A 182 -2.65 17.89 7.26
CA TYR A 182 -2.85 18.41 8.61
C TYR A 182 -1.85 19.47 9.06
N ARG A 183 -0.69 19.56 8.42
CA ARG A 183 0.37 20.48 8.84
C ARG A 183 0.55 21.69 7.95
N ARG A 184 0.26 21.59 6.68
CA ARG A 184 0.49 22.64 5.69
C ARG A 184 -0.73 23.51 5.42
#